data_d27db09ec18a802e6436d3868e6958df
#
_entry.id   d27db09ec18a802e6436d3868e6958df
#
_cell.length_a   1.000
_cell.length_b   1.000
_cell.length_c   1.000
_cell.angle_alpha   90.00
_cell.angle_beta   90.00
_cell.angle_gamma   90.00
#
_symmetry.space_group_name_H-M   'P 1'
#
loop_
_entity.id
_entity.type
_entity.pdbx_description
1 polymer ?
#
loop_
_entity_poly.entity_id
_entity_poly.type
_entity_poly.pdbx_seq_one_letter_code
_entity_poly.pdbx_strand_id
1 'polypeptide(L)'
;YEDDFYRIDPSGRISKLFESIPSQLMKGGNRFILSSALNKDTTNKDKELFYSLISSCTVLPCYNSFDPSLALSQSIDFNKFKLYLADIGLFVTMILKTHSYTESSIYSKLLSDTLPSNLCFLYENAIAVAINQSGHELYYMTWKKENSTHSYEIDFLLRKGNKLVPIEVKSSRVDSHISIDHFAMQT
;
A
#
# COMPACT_ATOMS: atom_id res chain seq x y z
N TYR A 1 -7.98 18.47 3.63
CA TYR A 1 -6.68 18.05 3.09
C TYR A 1 -6.24 18.88 1.88
N GLU A 2 -7.11 19.14 0.87
CA GLU A 2 -6.74 19.88 -0.35
C GLU A 2 -6.23 21.29 -0.02
N ASP A 3 -6.93 22.02 0.84
CA ASP A 3 -6.53 23.37 1.27
C ASP A 3 -5.21 23.37 2.05
N ASP A 4 -4.97 22.35 2.87
CA ASP A 4 -3.76 22.22 3.65
C ASP A 4 -2.55 21.90 2.75
N PHE A 5 -2.73 21.01 1.77
CA PHE A 5 -1.69 20.72 0.80
C PHE A 5 -1.36 21.92 -0.07
N TYR A 6 -2.35 22.71 -0.46
CA TYR A 6 -2.14 23.93 -1.23
C TYR A 6 -1.32 24.98 -0.47
N ARG A 7 -1.50 25.09 0.86
CA ARG A 7 -0.68 25.98 1.69
C ARG A 7 0.79 25.59 1.73
N ILE A 8 1.07 24.29 1.76
CA ILE A 8 2.44 23.74 1.82
C ILE A 8 3.09 23.77 0.42
N ASP A 9 2.34 23.38 -0.60
CA ASP A 9 2.80 23.34 -1.98
C ASP A 9 1.76 23.91 -2.95
N PRO A 10 1.81 25.24 -3.21
CA PRO A 10 0.94 25.87 -4.19
C PRO A 10 1.05 25.33 -5.62
N SER A 11 2.11 24.59 -5.92
CA SER A 11 2.30 23.92 -7.23
C SER A 11 1.42 22.68 -7.41
N GLY A 12 0.74 22.22 -6.34
CA GLY A 12 -0.18 21.09 -6.35
C GLY A 12 0.49 19.72 -6.53
N ARG A 13 1.80 19.60 -6.28
CA ARG A 13 2.52 18.32 -6.42
C ARG A 13 2.19 17.35 -5.30
N ILE A 14 2.03 17.86 -4.06
CA ILE A 14 1.59 17.03 -2.92
C ILE A 14 0.22 16.44 -3.22
N SER A 15 -0.72 17.26 -3.71
CA SER A 15 -2.06 16.79 -4.10
C SER A 15 -1.98 15.69 -5.16
N LYS A 16 -1.16 15.88 -6.20
CA LYS A 16 -0.96 14.85 -7.24
C LYS A 16 -0.37 13.55 -6.69
N LEU A 17 0.61 13.63 -5.79
CA LEU A 17 1.17 12.45 -5.12
C LEU A 17 0.07 11.72 -4.34
N PHE A 18 -0.68 12.44 -3.54
CA PHE A 18 -1.76 11.91 -2.71
C PHE A 18 -2.87 11.28 -3.56
N GLU A 19 -3.38 12.00 -4.56
CA GLU A 19 -4.44 11.52 -5.45
C GLU A 19 -4.05 10.31 -6.29
N SER A 20 -2.75 10.09 -6.54
CA SER A 20 -2.26 8.96 -7.32
C SER A 20 -2.25 7.64 -6.53
N ILE A 21 -2.37 7.67 -5.19
CA ILE A 21 -2.23 6.49 -4.33
C ILE A 21 -3.21 5.38 -4.72
N PRO A 22 -4.54 5.63 -4.82
CA PRO A 22 -5.49 4.58 -5.18
C PRO A 22 -5.16 3.94 -6.53
N SER A 23 -4.84 4.76 -7.53
CA SER A 23 -4.56 4.27 -8.88
C SER A 23 -3.28 3.43 -8.96
N GLN A 24 -2.28 3.72 -8.14
CA GLN A 24 -1.05 2.92 -8.08
C GLN A 24 -1.25 1.60 -7.33
N LEU A 25 -2.04 1.59 -6.25
CA LEU A 25 -2.44 0.36 -5.56
C LEU A 25 -3.28 -0.55 -6.46
N MET A 26 -4.23 0.02 -7.22
CA MET A 26 -5.08 -0.71 -8.17
C MET A 26 -4.29 -1.42 -9.29
N LYS A 27 -3.17 -0.85 -9.71
CA LYS A 27 -2.31 -1.47 -10.74
C LYS A 27 -1.57 -2.70 -10.24
N GLY A 28 -1.70 -3.04 -8.95
CA GLY A 28 -0.99 -4.18 -8.35
C GLY A 28 0.53 -4.04 -8.38
N GLY A 29 1.01 -2.82 -8.40
CA GLY A 29 2.45 -2.54 -8.37
C GLY A 29 3.04 -2.81 -7.00
N ASN A 30 4.17 -3.51 -6.97
CA ASN A 30 4.88 -3.84 -5.72
C ASN A 30 5.50 -2.62 -5.04
N ARG A 31 5.27 -1.40 -5.56
CA ARG A 31 5.82 -0.16 -5.01
C ARG A 31 5.11 1.08 -5.55
N PHE A 32 5.12 2.13 -4.76
CA PHE A 32 4.73 3.47 -5.18
C PHE A 32 5.84 4.12 -6.02
N ILE A 33 5.48 4.77 -7.13
CA ILE A 33 6.42 5.38 -8.08
C ILE A 33 6.13 6.87 -8.18
N LEU A 34 7.03 7.70 -7.62
CA LEU A 34 6.88 9.16 -7.61
C LEU A 34 6.81 9.76 -9.02
N SER A 35 7.67 9.31 -9.93
CA SER A 35 7.69 9.81 -11.30
C SER A 35 6.37 9.52 -12.03
N SER A 36 5.76 8.37 -11.76
CA SER A 36 4.43 8.02 -12.29
C SER A 36 3.33 8.93 -11.75
N ALA A 37 3.39 9.27 -10.46
CA ALA A 37 2.42 10.17 -9.82
C ALA A 37 2.50 11.60 -10.38
N LEU A 38 3.71 12.07 -10.66
CA LEU A 38 3.97 13.44 -11.13
C LEU A 38 3.99 13.57 -12.66
N ASN A 39 3.95 12.44 -13.38
CA ASN A 39 4.10 12.37 -14.86
C ASN A 39 5.38 13.07 -15.35
N LYS A 40 6.47 12.99 -14.61
CA LYS A 40 7.78 13.58 -14.95
C LYS A 40 8.90 12.93 -14.13
N ASP A 41 10.14 13.19 -14.51
CA ASP A 41 11.31 12.85 -13.69
C ASP A 41 11.26 13.57 -12.34
N THR A 42 11.63 12.86 -11.28
CA THR A 42 11.60 13.38 -9.92
C THR A 42 12.83 14.21 -9.60
N THR A 43 12.62 15.35 -8.97
CA THR A 43 13.65 16.24 -8.42
C THR A 43 13.82 16.03 -6.92
N ASN A 44 14.89 16.60 -6.34
CA ASN A 44 15.06 16.57 -4.88
C ASN A 44 13.91 17.27 -4.15
N LYS A 45 13.39 18.37 -4.72
CA LYS A 45 12.23 19.06 -4.15
C LYS A 45 10.97 18.18 -4.14
N ASP A 46 10.78 17.34 -5.16
CA ASP A 46 9.65 16.39 -5.19
C ASP A 46 9.78 15.33 -4.08
N LYS A 47 11.00 14.91 -3.78
CA LYS A 47 11.29 14.00 -2.65
C LYS A 47 11.03 14.68 -1.28
N GLU A 48 11.43 15.93 -1.11
CA GLU A 48 11.13 16.70 0.10
C GLU A 48 9.63 16.83 0.33
N LEU A 49 8.86 17.16 -0.72
CA LEU A 49 7.41 17.22 -0.65
C LEU A 49 6.79 15.84 -0.33
N PHE A 50 7.34 14.76 -0.88
CA PHE A 50 6.92 13.42 -0.56
C PHE A 50 7.17 13.07 0.92
N TYR A 51 8.33 13.42 1.47
CA TYR A 51 8.59 13.24 2.91
C TYR A 51 7.68 14.09 3.78
N SER A 52 7.33 15.30 3.35
CA SER A 52 6.33 16.12 4.04
C SER A 52 4.95 15.46 4.06
N LEU A 53 4.57 14.81 2.95
CA LEU A 53 3.33 14.02 2.88
C LEU A 53 3.36 12.84 3.86
N ILE A 54 4.45 12.09 3.95
CA ILE A 54 4.60 11.01 4.94
C ILE A 54 4.49 11.57 6.36
N SER A 55 5.19 12.67 6.64
CA SER A 55 5.19 13.30 7.98
C SER A 55 3.84 13.87 8.39
N SER A 56 2.92 14.11 7.45
CA SER A 56 1.56 14.56 7.74
C SER A 56 0.67 13.50 8.40
N CYS A 57 1.12 12.24 8.43
CA CYS A 57 0.36 11.07 8.91
C CYS A 57 -0.96 10.84 8.15
N THR A 58 -1.18 11.49 7.01
CA THR A 58 -2.35 11.23 6.13
C THR A 58 -2.16 10.01 5.26
N VAL A 59 -0.91 9.56 5.13
CA VAL A 59 -0.50 8.37 4.39
C VAL A 59 0.32 7.45 5.27
N LEU A 60 0.29 6.16 4.96
CA LEU A 60 0.99 5.10 5.68
C LEU A 60 1.99 4.44 4.73
N PRO A 61 3.29 4.70 4.86
CA PRO A 61 4.31 4.01 4.10
C PRO A 61 4.46 2.57 4.61
N CYS A 62 4.48 1.62 3.69
CA CYS A 62 4.78 0.22 3.94
C CYS A 62 6.07 -0.12 3.21
N TYR A 63 7.15 -0.35 3.94
CA TYR A 63 8.48 -0.54 3.37
C TYR A 63 8.76 -2.00 3.01
N ASN A 64 9.50 -2.22 1.93
CA ASN A 64 9.97 -3.55 1.57
C ASN A 64 11.09 -3.98 2.53
N SER A 65 10.90 -5.10 3.23
CA SER A 65 11.95 -5.78 3.99
C SER A 65 12.57 -6.85 3.09
N PHE A 66 13.89 -6.81 2.92
CA PHE A 66 14.59 -7.75 2.04
C PHE A 66 15.23 -8.92 2.77
N ASP A 67 15.35 -8.88 4.10
CA ASP A 67 15.92 -9.96 4.92
C ASP A 67 15.09 -10.14 6.20
N PRO A 68 14.25 -11.18 6.26
CA PRO A 68 13.41 -11.43 7.42
C PRO A 68 14.19 -11.96 8.64
N SER A 69 15.45 -12.39 8.47
CA SER A 69 16.30 -12.85 9.58
C SER A 69 16.75 -11.70 10.48
N LEU A 70 16.82 -10.50 9.93
CA LEU A 70 17.15 -9.27 10.66
C LEU A 70 15.91 -8.66 11.32
N ALA A 71 16.10 -7.66 12.18
CA ALA A 71 14.98 -6.82 12.58
C ALA A 71 14.39 -6.12 11.34
N LEU A 72 13.05 -6.14 11.19
CA LEU A 72 12.39 -5.61 9.99
C LEU A 72 12.83 -4.18 9.65
N SER A 73 12.99 -3.33 10.68
CA SER A 73 13.49 -1.96 10.51
C SER A 73 14.94 -1.84 10.05
N GLN A 74 15.75 -2.90 10.16
CA GLN A 74 17.16 -2.93 9.72
C GLN A 74 17.32 -3.46 8.29
N SER A 75 16.29 -4.10 7.74
CA SER A 75 16.27 -4.69 6.40
C SER A 75 15.36 -3.94 5.43
N ILE A 76 15.24 -2.61 5.57
CA ILE A 76 14.37 -1.78 4.74
C ILE A 76 15.06 -1.36 3.46
N ASP A 77 14.40 -1.53 2.33
CA ASP A 77 14.72 -0.83 1.08
C ASP A 77 13.88 0.45 0.99
N PHE A 78 14.47 1.59 1.32
CA PHE A 78 13.81 2.90 1.26
C PHE A 78 13.37 3.33 -0.15
N ASN A 79 13.83 2.66 -1.21
CA ASN A 79 13.41 2.91 -2.57
C ASN A 79 12.23 2.03 -3.01
N LYS A 80 11.85 1.08 -2.16
CA LYS A 80 10.72 0.19 -2.38
C LYS A 80 9.74 0.30 -1.23
N PHE A 81 8.63 0.95 -1.48
CA PHE A 81 7.55 1.08 -0.52
C PHE A 81 6.21 1.13 -1.24
N LYS A 82 5.19 0.61 -0.61
CA LYS A 82 3.79 0.87 -0.94
C LYS A 82 3.32 2.08 -0.13
N LEU A 83 2.28 2.74 -0.57
CA LEU A 83 1.70 3.88 0.13
C LEU A 83 0.20 3.67 0.26
N TYR A 84 -0.28 3.62 1.50
CA TYR A 84 -1.69 3.48 1.84
C TYR A 84 -2.22 4.81 2.39
N LEU A 85 -3.54 5.00 2.34
CA LEU A 85 -4.19 6.12 3.00
C LEU A 85 -4.50 5.76 4.46
N ALA A 86 -4.27 6.71 5.38
CA ALA A 86 -4.57 6.53 6.79
C ALA A 86 -6.08 6.53 7.09
N ASP A 87 -6.89 7.05 6.16
CA ASP A 87 -8.35 7.11 6.24
C ASP A 87 -8.98 6.26 5.13
N ILE A 88 -9.66 5.17 5.53
CA ILE A 88 -10.31 4.25 4.60
C ILE A 88 -11.54 4.88 3.92
N GLY A 89 -12.25 5.76 4.62
CA GLY A 89 -13.40 6.48 4.05
C GLY A 89 -12.98 7.43 2.94
N LEU A 90 -11.89 8.16 3.16
CA LEU A 90 -11.27 9.00 2.15
C LEU A 90 -10.78 8.17 0.97
N PHE A 91 -10.15 7.01 1.22
CA PHE A 91 -9.71 6.09 0.17
C PHE A 91 -10.87 5.64 -0.73
N VAL A 92 -11.98 5.21 -0.13
CA VAL A 92 -13.21 4.83 -0.85
C VAL A 92 -13.75 6.01 -1.67
N THR A 93 -13.80 7.21 -1.09
CA THR A 93 -14.27 8.42 -1.77
C THR A 93 -13.40 8.77 -2.99
N MET A 94 -12.09 8.62 -2.88
CA MET A 94 -11.16 8.87 -4.00
C MET A 94 -11.33 7.85 -5.13
N ILE A 95 -11.57 6.57 -4.80
CA ILE A 95 -11.88 5.54 -5.78
C ILE A 95 -13.20 5.86 -6.51
N LEU A 96 -14.22 6.31 -5.78
CA LEU A 96 -15.50 6.69 -6.34
C LEU A 96 -15.39 7.86 -7.32
N LYS A 97 -14.57 8.86 -6.99
CA LYS A 97 -14.32 10.00 -7.90
C LYS A 97 -13.66 9.57 -9.22
N THR A 98 -12.82 8.55 -9.20
CA THR A 98 -12.06 8.11 -10.39
C THR A 98 -12.80 7.09 -11.24
N HIS A 99 -13.76 6.39 -10.69
CA HIS A 99 -14.59 5.41 -11.40
C HIS A 99 -16.05 5.83 -11.34
N SER A 100 -16.80 5.61 -12.43
CA SER A 100 -18.25 5.89 -12.54
C SER A 100 -19.11 5.03 -11.60
N TYR A 101 -18.63 4.69 -10.42
CA TYR A 101 -19.39 3.98 -9.41
C TYR A 101 -20.24 4.96 -8.62
N THR A 102 -21.51 4.71 -8.52
CA THR A 102 -22.37 5.42 -7.57
C THR A 102 -22.11 4.89 -6.15
N GLU A 103 -22.18 5.75 -5.15
CA GLU A 103 -22.02 5.37 -3.73
C GLU A 103 -22.88 4.15 -3.37
N SER A 104 -24.12 4.10 -3.86
CA SER A 104 -25.03 2.97 -3.64
C SER A 104 -24.55 1.67 -4.23
N SER A 105 -23.81 1.68 -5.34
CA SER A 105 -23.34 0.43 -5.99
C SER A 105 -22.15 -0.19 -5.23
N ILE A 106 -21.26 0.63 -4.67
CA ILE A 106 -20.16 0.12 -3.82
C ILE A 106 -20.70 -0.33 -2.46
N TYR A 107 -21.59 0.45 -1.85
CA TYR A 107 -22.22 0.07 -0.59
C TYR A 107 -22.96 -1.26 -0.70
N SER A 108 -23.74 -1.45 -1.77
CA SER A 108 -24.43 -2.71 -2.03
C SER A 108 -23.47 -3.88 -2.23
N LYS A 109 -22.35 -3.67 -2.91
CA LYS A 109 -21.34 -4.71 -3.13
C LYS A 109 -20.54 -5.02 -1.87
N LEU A 110 -20.22 -4.01 -1.05
CA LEU A 110 -19.61 -4.21 0.28
C LEU A 110 -20.51 -5.02 1.20
N LEU A 111 -21.82 -4.69 1.23
CA LEU A 111 -22.80 -5.38 2.08
C LEU A 111 -23.16 -6.78 1.58
N SER A 112 -23.06 -7.04 0.29
CA SER A 112 -23.38 -8.34 -0.32
C SER A 112 -22.21 -9.33 -0.37
N ASP A 113 -21.03 -8.94 0.16
CA ASP A 113 -19.79 -9.72 0.13
C ASP A 113 -19.38 -10.14 -1.31
N THR A 114 -19.84 -9.35 -2.30
CA THR A 114 -19.61 -9.60 -3.73
C THR A 114 -18.65 -8.57 -4.34
N LEU A 115 -17.70 -8.07 -3.55
CA LEU A 115 -16.69 -7.17 -4.10
C LEU A 115 -15.90 -7.88 -5.21
N PRO A 116 -15.79 -7.26 -6.39
CA PRO A 116 -14.98 -7.82 -7.45
C PRO A 116 -13.55 -8.08 -6.98
N SER A 117 -12.91 -9.12 -7.47
CA SER A 117 -11.51 -9.46 -7.16
C SER A 117 -10.53 -8.30 -7.43
N ASN A 118 -10.92 -7.34 -8.27
CA ASN A 118 -10.14 -6.14 -8.58
C ASN A 118 -10.18 -5.07 -7.47
N LEU A 119 -10.89 -5.28 -6.35
CA LEU A 119 -10.91 -4.39 -5.19
C LEU A 119 -10.10 -4.93 -3.99
N CYS A 120 -9.24 -5.92 -4.20
CA CYS A 120 -8.36 -6.48 -3.16
C CYS A 120 -7.55 -5.38 -2.45
N PHE A 121 -7.11 -4.35 -3.18
CA PHE A 121 -6.39 -3.20 -2.66
C PHE A 121 -7.18 -2.40 -1.60
N LEU A 122 -8.52 -2.46 -1.60
CA LEU A 122 -9.34 -1.83 -0.57
C LEU A 122 -9.19 -2.55 0.77
N TYR A 123 -9.23 -3.89 0.75
CA TYR A 123 -8.98 -4.70 1.94
C TYR A 123 -7.54 -4.53 2.43
N GLU A 124 -6.60 -4.49 1.50
CA GLU A 124 -5.18 -4.26 1.81
C GLU A 124 -4.97 -2.91 2.51
N ASN A 125 -5.61 -1.83 2.02
CA ASN A 125 -5.57 -0.53 2.70
C ASN A 125 -6.23 -0.58 4.08
N ALA A 126 -7.36 -1.26 4.23
CA ALA A 126 -8.04 -1.40 5.53
C ALA A 126 -7.19 -2.17 6.55
N ILE A 127 -6.51 -3.23 6.12
CA ILE A 127 -5.58 -3.99 6.95
C ILE A 127 -4.35 -3.14 7.33
N ALA A 128 -3.81 -2.35 6.39
CA ALA A 128 -2.72 -1.42 6.67
C ALA A 128 -3.10 -0.43 7.79
N VAL A 129 -4.30 0.15 7.72
CA VAL A 129 -4.82 1.05 8.76
C VAL A 129 -4.94 0.32 10.10
N ALA A 130 -5.50 -0.89 10.12
CA ALA A 130 -5.67 -1.68 11.35
C ALA A 130 -4.33 -2.04 12.00
N ILE A 131 -3.34 -2.46 11.21
CA ILE A 131 -1.98 -2.76 11.68
C ILE A 131 -1.34 -1.50 12.28
N ASN A 132 -1.40 -0.37 11.58
CA ASN A 132 -0.84 0.90 12.05
C ASN A 132 -1.51 1.39 13.34
N GLN A 133 -2.85 1.32 13.43
CA GLN A 133 -3.59 1.67 14.65
C GLN A 133 -3.27 0.75 15.84
N SER A 134 -2.80 -0.46 15.58
CA SER A 134 -2.31 -1.38 16.63
C SER A 134 -0.88 -1.06 17.09
N GLY A 135 -0.29 0.03 16.60
CA GLY A 135 1.05 0.50 16.99
C GLY A 135 2.19 -0.21 16.24
N HIS A 136 1.90 -0.89 15.14
CA HIS A 136 2.92 -1.55 14.32
C HIS A 136 3.28 -0.70 13.10
N GLU A 137 4.56 -0.69 12.76
CA GLU A 137 5.03 -0.21 11.48
C GLU A 137 4.69 -1.21 10.38
N LEU A 138 4.52 -0.70 9.15
CA LEU A 138 4.12 -1.50 8.02
C LEU A 138 5.33 -1.96 7.22
N TYR A 139 5.45 -3.27 7.04
CA TYR A 139 6.46 -3.91 6.20
C TYR A 139 5.80 -4.91 5.27
N TYR A 140 6.35 -5.08 4.07
CA TYR A 140 6.01 -6.15 3.14
C TYR A 140 7.29 -6.81 2.62
N MET A 141 7.16 -7.93 1.94
CA MET A 141 8.31 -8.63 1.38
C MET A 141 8.01 -9.11 -0.04
N THR A 142 9.00 -8.95 -0.93
CA THR A 142 8.93 -9.51 -2.27
C THR A 142 10.22 -10.24 -2.61
N TRP A 143 10.12 -11.39 -3.27
CA TRP A 143 11.28 -12.12 -3.82
C TRP A 143 10.94 -12.75 -5.16
N LYS A 144 11.96 -12.96 -5.97
CA LYS A 144 11.79 -13.48 -7.33
C LYS A 144 11.36 -14.95 -7.30
N LYS A 145 10.45 -15.33 -8.19
CA LYS A 145 10.17 -16.71 -8.52
C LYS A 145 11.30 -17.25 -9.40
N GLU A 146 11.75 -18.47 -9.10
CA GLU A 146 12.73 -19.14 -9.94
C GLU A 146 12.19 -19.29 -11.37
N ASN A 147 13.03 -19.00 -12.35
CA ASN A 147 12.72 -19.11 -13.79
C ASN A 147 11.47 -18.32 -14.25
N SER A 148 11.14 -17.20 -13.57
CA SER A 148 9.97 -16.38 -13.89
C SER A 148 10.32 -14.89 -13.82
N THR A 149 9.57 -14.09 -14.60
CA THR A 149 9.57 -12.63 -14.48
C THR A 149 8.71 -12.13 -13.31
N HIS A 150 7.92 -13.02 -12.70
CA HIS A 150 7.03 -12.71 -11.59
C HIS A 150 7.76 -12.84 -10.25
N SER A 151 7.25 -12.17 -9.24
CA SER A 151 7.71 -12.26 -7.84
C SER A 151 6.62 -12.88 -6.97
N TYR A 152 7.05 -13.51 -5.89
CA TYR A 152 6.19 -13.74 -4.74
C TYR A 152 6.08 -12.46 -3.93
N GLU A 153 4.99 -12.30 -3.22
CA GLU A 153 4.76 -11.17 -2.34
C GLU A 153 4.02 -11.63 -1.08
N ILE A 154 4.43 -11.09 0.07
CA ILE A 154 3.69 -11.09 1.32
C ILE A 154 3.23 -9.66 1.56
N ASP A 155 1.92 -9.43 1.64
CA ASP A 155 1.33 -8.10 1.70
C ASP A 155 1.74 -7.34 2.95
N PHE A 156 1.77 -8.03 4.12
CA PHE A 156 2.31 -7.44 5.35
C PHE A 156 3.13 -8.47 6.12
N LEU A 157 4.17 -7.96 6.78
CA LEU A 157 5.06 -8.73 7.62
C LEU A 157 5.15 -8.08 8.99
N LEU A 158 4.73 -8.79 10.02
CA LEU A 158 4.75 -8.33 11.40
C LEU A 158 5.75 -9.14 12.22
N ARG A 159 6.25 -8.54 13.29
CA ARG A 159 7.07 -9.23 14.28
C ARG A 159 6.29 -9.40 15.59
N LYS A 160 6.18 -10.62 16.07
CA LYS A 160 5.61 -10.95 17.38
C LYS A 160 6.65 -11.69 18.23
N GLY A 161 7.36 -10.94 19.07
CA GLY A 161 8.53 -11.48 19.77
C GLY A 161 9.62 -11.88 18.77
N ASN A 162 10.05 -13.14 18.81
CA ASN A 162 11.05 -13.69 17.90
C ASN A 162 10.46 -14.32 16.62
N LYS A 163 9.13 -14.26 16.45
CA LYS A 163 8.45 -14.88 15.30
C LYS A 163 8.05 -13.81 14.29
N LEU A 164 8.19 -14.12 13.02
CA LEU A 164 7.61 -13.38 11.91
C LEU A 164 6.20 -13.90 11.61
N VAL A 165 5.30 -13.00 11.37
CA VAL A 165 3.89 -13.29 11.04
C VAL A 165 3.61 -12.71 9.66
N PRO A 166 3.63 -13.54 8.60
CA PRO A 166 3.23 -13.10 7.26
C PRO A 166 1.70 -12.97 7.20
N ILE A 167 1.24 -11.91 6.56
CA ILE A 167 -0.17 -11.65 6.29
C ILE A 167 -0.33 -11.48 4.79
N GLU A 168 -1.23 -12.26 4.19
CA GLU A 168 -1.67 -12.16 2.81
C GLU A 168 -3.15 -11.80 2.78
N VAL A 169 -3.51 -10.73 2.07
CA VAL A 169 -4.87 -10.21 2.00
C VAL A 169 -5.56 -10.77 0.76
N LYS A 170 -6.72 -11.38 0.94
CA LYS A 170 -7.53 -11.94 -0.16
C LYS A 170 -8.94 -11.34 -0.14
N SER A 171 -9.46 -11.05 -1.31
CA SER A 171 -10.83 -10.52 -1.50
C SER A 171 -11.87 -11.61 -1.76
N SER A 172 -11.46 -12.88 -1.85
CA SER A 172 -12.31 -14.02 -2.13
C SER A 172 -11.90 -15.23 -1.32
N ARG A 173 -12.64 -16.37 -1.47
CA ARG A 173 -12.25 -17.65 -0.86
C ARG A 173 -10.81 -18.01 -1.19
N VAL A 174 -10.10 -18.44 -0.16
CA VAL A 174 -8.68 -18.74 -0.25
C VAL A 174 -8.53 -20.17 -0.74
N ASP A 175 -8.20 -20.32 -2.03
CA ASP A 175 -7.91 -21.62 -2.63
C ASP A 175 -6.41 -21.91 -2.75
N SER A 176 -5.54 -20.92 -2.42
CA SER A 176 -4.09 -21.04 -2.58
C SER A 176 -3.34 -20.09 -1.64
N HIS A 177 -2.33 -20.62 -0.94
CA HIS A 177 -1.42 -19.92 -0.02
C HIS A 177 0.03 -19.90 -0.53
N ILE A 178 0.24 -19.90 -1.83
CA ILE A 178 1.55 -20.15 -2.46
C ILE A 178 2.65 -19.24 -1.88
N SER A 179 2.38 -17.95 -1.69
CA SER A 179 3.40 -17.02 -1.16
C SER A 179 3.73 -17.29 0.31
N ILE A 180 2.71 -17.59 1.13
CA ILE A 180 2.91 -17.94 2.55
C ILE A 180 3.64 -19.26 2.69
N ASP A 181 3.28 -20.26 1.89
CA ASP A 181 3.93 -21.58 1.92
C ASP A 181 5.41 -21.48 1.54
N HIS A 182 5.72 -20.72 0.48
CA HIS A 182 7.12 -20.44 0.11
C HIS A 182 7.87 -19.63 1.17
N PHE A 183 7.23 -18.66 1.79
CA PHE A 183 7.83 -17.90 2.89
C PHE A 183 8.20 -18.80 4.07
N ALA A 184 7.27 -19.70 4.46
CA ALA A 184 7.50 -20.65 5.56
C ALA A 184 8.62 -21.66 5.29
N MET A 185 8.99 -21.90 4.04
CA MET A 185 10.11 -22.76 3.66
C MET A 185 11.47 -22.05 3.72
N GLN A 186 11.49 -20.72 3.73
CA GLN A 186 12.71 -19.89 3.72
C GLN A 186 13.10 -19.35 5.11
N THR A 187 12.17 -19.39 6.08
CA THR A 187 12.35 -18.91 7.46
C THR A 187 12.36 -20.05 8.46
#